data_c7ba0c2e183b0748063b5cadc4385921
#
_entry.id   c7ba0c2e183b0748063b5cadc4385921
#
_cell.length_a   1.000
_cell.length_b   1.000
_cell.length_c   1.000
_cell.angle_alpha   90.00
_cell.angle_beta   90.00
_cell.angle_gamma   90.00
#
_symmetry.space_group_name_H-M   'P 1'
#
loop_
_entity.id
_entity.type
_entity.pdbx_description
1 polymer ?
#
loop_
_entity_poly.entity_id
_entity_poly.type
_entity_poly.pdbx_seq_one_letter_code
_entity_poly.pdbx_strand_id
1 'polypeptide(L)'
;MTLSRKLKLSALTLLCANLLASQVPVLAQEANNQEASSQERTTVGQYSLTFDNAAWQYDEANDIYWQVGVVYVANPASLDYETLGIYVPGAYLEATANGDGTYTASVKSDAQVGQFTAATAPYVLPVNTPGFNASQAPTWLADGIANYTQAGMIYLQPGIRGRDNTTDSQGQEVVGGAPWGVTDLKAAIRYVRYNKDVLPGDTDKIVSFGHSGGGAQSAVLGASGDSTLYNPYLEALGAAMKDKEGNPISDAPYGTMTWSPITSLDYADAAYEWNLGQFADSNTRAEGTFTQALSQDLAKEYANYINQLGLKHEGQALTLAESSEGIYTQGSYATYLEGVVNQSLNNFLADTSFPYTSDGAGPGGSTESVTYETAQAYIDRLNAEAQWVTYDAATNTAKISSLADFAKYVKTASKSVPAFDALDRSLAENAVFGVADANELHFDQLVARLLKNNQAKYESLTDWNSQYVTDFESDLAKTDSLGKTIAERQDLYNPMFYLTSAYSGYQTSKPAPHWRIRSGLSQGDTALTVETNLALALENQANGAVKSVDFATVWGQGNTTAERTGHASANFIQWVQEIVAQDAN
;
A
#
# COMPACT_ATOMS: atom_id res chain seq x y z
N MET A 1 -3.63 58.76 7.62
CA MET A 1 -4.34 58.06 6.52
C MET A 1 -3.86 56.65 6.49
N THR A 2 -4.66 55.78 6.94
CA THR A 2 -4.53 54.34 7.18
C THR A 2 -4.66 53.56 5.91
N LEU A 3 -3.82 52.55 5.69
CA LEU A 3 -4.21 51.36 4.95
C LEU A 3 -3.49 50.12 5.50
N SER A 4 -4.27 49.36 6.23
CA SER A 4 -3.94 48.03 6.70
C SER A 4 -3.90 47.05 5.52
N ARG A 5 -2.82 46.28 5.36
CA ARG A 5 -2.79 45.12 4.51
C ARG A 5 -2.84 43.85 5.38
N LYS A 6 -4.00 43.24 5.36
CA LYS A 6 -4.16 41.86 5.84
C LYS A 6 -3.50 40.92 4.84
N LEU A 7 -2.42 40.26 5.24
CA LEU A 7 -1.93 39.08 4.54
C LEU A 7 -2.83 37.91 4.92
N LYS A 8 -3.50 37.34 3.95
CA LYS A 8 -4.13 36.04 4.07
C LYS A 8 -3.04 34.99 3.86
N LEU A 9 -2.74 34.23 4.87
CA LEU A 9 -2.00 32.97 4.76
C LEU A 9 -2.92 31.97 4.07
N SER A 10 -2.60 31.61 2.85
CA SER A 10 -3.25 30.50 2.17
C SER A 10 -2.51 29.23 2.59
N ALA A 11 -3.22 28.35 3.26
CA ALA A 11 -2.76 26.99 3.50
C ALA A 11 -2.48 26.29 2.16
N LEU A 12 -1.26 25.85 1.98
CA LEU A 12 -0.84 25.07 0.83
C LEU A 12 -1.30 23.62 1.06
N THR A 13 -2.45 23.29 0.52
CA THR A 13 -2.91 21.90 0.41
C THR A 13 -2.03 21.25 -0.64
N LEU A 14 -1.25 20.28 -0.24
CA LEU A 14 -0.31 19.59 -1.08
C LEU A 14 -1.03 18.77 -2.14
N LEU A 15 -0.71 19.08 -3.34
CA LEU A 15 -1.13 18.49 -4.59
C LEU A 15 -0.55 17.07 -4.74
N CYS A 16 -1.37 16.05 -4.52
CA CYS A 16 -1.17 14.75 -5.13
C CYS A 16 -1.97 14.71 -6.42
N ALA A 17 -1.45 15.27 -7.47
CA ALA A 17 -1.94 15.00 -8.82
C ALA A 17 -0.99 15.58 -9.85
N ASN A 18 -0.19 14.75 -10.46
CA ASN A 18 0.22 14.94 -11.84
C ASN A 18 0.46 13.58 -12.50
N LEU A 19 -0.64 12.89 -12.82
CA LEU A 19 -0.70 12.11 -14.04
C LEU A 19 -1.29 13.02 -15.08
N LEU A 20 -0.49 13.41 -16.04
CA LEU A 20 -0.89 14.17 -17.23
C LEU A 20 -1.98 13.39 -17.98
N ALA A 21 -3.24 13.75 -17.73
CA ALA A 21 -4.30 13.47 -18.65
C ALA A 21 -4.30 14.59 -19.70
N SER A 22 -3.80 14.30 -20.88
CA SER A 22 -4.06 15.11 -22.07
C SER A 22 -5.58 15.17 -22.27
N GLN A 23 -6.16 16.37 -22.16
CA GLN A 23 -7.55 16.61 -22.49
C GLN A 23 -7.74 16.41 -24.00
N VAL A 24 -8.40 15.34 -24.37
CA VAL A 24 -9.05 15.19 -25.67
C VAL A 24 -10.49 15.69 -25.50
N PRO A 25 -11.03 16.51 -26.43
CA PRO A 25 -12.39 17.03 -26.29
C PRO A 25 -13.40 15.88 -26.31
N VAL A 26 -14.25 15.84 -25.30
CA VAL A 26 -15.39 14.95 -25.21
C VAL A 26 -16.36 15.31 -26.32
N LEU A 27 -16.38 14.53 -27.40
CA LEU A 27 -17.54 14.40 -28.24
C LEU A 27 -18.55 13.57 -27.44
N ALA A 28 -19.64 14.21 -27.05
CA ALA A 28 -20.78 13.56 -26.46
C ALA A 28 -21.30 12.49 -27.43
N GLN A 29 -20.89 11.25 -27.23
CA GLN A 29 -21.53 10.09 -27.81
C GLN A 29 -22.53 9.62 -26.77
N GLU A 30 -23.80 9.61 -27.15
CA GLU A 30 -24.90 9.13 -26.32
C GLU A 30 -24.51 7.78 -25.73
N ALA A 31 -24.45 7.74 -24.41
CA ALA A 31 -24.27 6.51 -23.66
C ALA A 31 -25.49 5.64 -23.94
N ASN A 32 -25.33 4.64 -24.77
CA ASN A 32 -26.18 3.45 -24.69
C ASN A 32 -25.91 2.86 -23.31
N ASN A 33 -26.93 2.88 -22.46
CA ASN A 33 -26.99 2.08 -21.26
C ASN A 33 -26.88 0.60 -21.68
N GLN A 34 -25.65 0.11 -21.76
CA GLN A 34 -25.42 -1.32 -21.74
C GLN A 34 -25.54 -1.74 -20.29
N GLU A 35 -26.63 -2.38 -20.00
CA GLU A 35 -26.90 -3.09 -18.76
C GLU A 35 -25.67 -3.92 -18.39
N ALA A 36 -25.26 -3.82 -17.11
CA ALA A 36 -24.26 -4.69 -16.50
C ALA A 36 -24.49 -6.13 -16.93
N SER A 37 -23.41 -6.85 -17.26
CA SER A 37 -23.42 -8.22 -17.76
C SER A 37 -24.51 -9.06 -17.11
N SER A 38 -25.18 -9.92 -17.87
CA SER A 38 -26.34 -10.72 -17.54
C SER A 38 -26.16 -11.76 -16.42
N GLN A 39 -25.47 -11.42 -15.33
CA GLN A 39 -25.49 -12.26 -14.13
C GLN A 39 -26.88 -12.20 -13.51
N GLU A 40 -27.67 -13.25 -13.69
CA GLU A 40 -29.00 -13.36 -13.12
C GLU A 40 -28.94 -13.36 -11.58
N ARG A 41 -29.81 -12.56 -10.95
CA ARG A 41 -30.12 -12.71 -9.53
C ARG A 41 -30.80 -14.06 -9.31
N THR A 42 -30.15 -14.95 -8.58
CA THR A 42 -30.64 -16.30 -8.30
C THR A 42 -31.71 -16.34 -7.22
N THR A 43 -31.73 -15.33 -6.33
CA THR A 43 -32.77 -15.09 -5.31
C THR A 43 -32.86 -13.60 -5.04
N VAL A 44 -33.88 -13.12 -4.33
CA VAL A 44 -34.01 -11.71 -3.98
C VAL A 44 -32.76 -11.23 -3.25
N GLY A 45 -31.92 -10.44 -3.94
CA GLY A 45 -30.71 -9.86 -3.40
C GLY A 45 -29.42 -10.64 -3.61
N GLN A 46 -29.42 -11.84 -4.22
CA GLN A 46 -28.20 -12.63 -4.44
C GLN A 46 -27.80 -12.68 -5.91
N TYR A 47 -26.47 -12.52 -6.15
CA TYR A 47 -25.85 -12.69 -7.48
C TYR A 47 -25.21 -14.07 -7.60
N SER A 48 -25.22 -14.63 -8.83
CA SER A 48 -24.49 -15.86 -9.14
C SER A 48 -22.99 -15.63 -9.07
N LEU A 49 -22.26 -16.58 -8.52
CA LEU A 49 -20.80 -16.60 -8.54
C LEU A 49 -20.24 -17.28 -9.81
N THR A 50 -21.09 -17.80 -10.68
CA THR A 50 -20.67 -18.43 -11.94
C THR A 50 -20.32 -17.34 -12.95
N PHE A 51 -19.14 -17.47 -13.56
CA PHE A 51 -18.68 -16.57 -14.60
C PHE A 51 -19.45 -16.83 -15.91
N ASP A 52 -19.89 -15.75 -16.57
CA ASP A 52 -20.57 -15.82 -17.87
C ASP A 52 -19.54 -15.77 -19.01
N ASN A 53 -19.27 -16.89 -19.64
CA ASN A 53 -18.35 -16.98 -20.76
C ASN A 53 -18.95 -16.60 -22.12
N ALA A 54 -20.21 -16.13 -22.14
CA ALA A 54 -20.89 -15.63 -23.33
C ALA A 54 -20.95 -14.09 -23.43
N ALA A 55 -20.36 -13.37 -22.46
CA ALA A 55 -20.43 -11.91 -22.38
C ALA A 55 -19.09 -11.22 -22.69
N TRP A 56 -18.18 -11.87 -23.41
CA TRP A 56 -16.89 -11.27 -23.76
C TRP A 56 -17.06 -10.16 -24.81
N GLN A 57 -16.31 -9.08 -24.63
CA GLN A 57 -16.07 -8.05 -25.64
C GLN A 57 -14.67 -8.24 -26.23
N TYR A 58 -14.45 -7.71 -27.44
CA TYR A 58 -13.16 -7.85 -28.11
C TYR A 58 -12.63 -6.52 -28.61
N ASP A 59 -11.40 -6.22 -28.27
CA ASP A 59 -10.64 -5.10 -28.81
C ASP A 59 -9.64 -5.64 -29.84
N GLU A 60 -9.95 -5.40 -31.11
CA GLU A 60 -9.13 -5.86 -32.24
C GLU A 60 -7.75 -5.14 -32.29
N ALA A 61 -7.71 -3.89 -31.84
CA ALA A 61 -6.49 -3.08 -31.92
C ALA A 61 -5.36 -3.61 -31.02
N ASN A 62 -5.71 -4.15 -29.85
CA ASN A 62 -4.78 -4.67 -28.87
C ASN A 62 -4.83 -6.20 -28.72
N ASP A 63 -5.73 -6.87 -29.45
CA ASP A 63 -5.98 -8.32 -29.35
C ASP A 63 -6.32 -8.74 -27.91
N ILE A 64 -7.39 -8.13 -27.34
CA ILE A 64 -7.82 -8.35 -25.96
C ILE A 64 -9.30 -8.74 -25.93
N TYR A 65 -9.63 -9.89 -25.31
CA TYR A 65 -10.98 -10.16 -24.83
C TYR A 65 -11.13 -9.62 -23.43
N TRP A 66 -12.26 -8.98 -23.15
CA TRP A 66 -12.49 -8.36 -21.85
C TRP A 66 -13.96 -8.39 -21.42
N GLN A 67 -14.17 -8.38 -20.12
CA GLN A 67 -15.47 -8.14 -19.49
C GLN A 67 -15.30 -7.17 -18.33
N VAL A 68 -16.33 -6.35 -18.10
CA VAL A 68 -16.45 -5.45 -16.93
C VAL A 68 -17.83 -5.66 -16.29
N GLY A 69 -18.02 -5.14 -15.09
CA GLY A 69 -19.25 -5.31 -14.34
C GLY A 69 -19.49 -6.74 -13.86
N VAL A 70 -18.47 -7.56 -13.79
CA VAL A 70 -18.54 -8.94 -13.31
C VAL A 70 -18.65 -8.93 -11.78
N VAL A 71 -19.82 -9.26 -11.24
CA VAL A 71 -20.09 -9.28 -9.80
C VAL A 71 -19.36 -10.46 -9.16
N TYR A 72 -18.45 -10.20 -8.23
CA TYR A 72 -17.58 -11.24 -7.66
C TYR A 72 -18.00 -11.74 -6.25
N VAL A 73 -19.13 -11.22 -5.72
CA VAL A 73 -19.74 -11.66 -4.46
C VAL A 73 -21.24 -11.81 -4.62
N ALA A 74 -21.87 -12.70 -3.84
CA ALA A 74 -23.30 -12.92 -3.94
C ALA A 74 -24.15 -11.77 -3.37
N ASN A 75 -23.62 -11.07 -2.35
CA ASN A 75 -24.29 -9.99 -1.63
C ASN A 75 -23.45 -8.71 -1.64
N PRO A 76 -23.25 -8.06 -2.80
CA PRO A 76 -22.46 -6.84 -2.86
C PRO A 76 -23.08 -5.71 -2.02
N ALA A 77 -22.24 -4.98 -1.28
CA ALA A 77 -22.65 -3.73 -0.65
C ALA A 77 -22.91 -2.66 -1.72
N SER A 78 -22.14 -2.67 -2.80
CA SER A 78 -22.35 -1.79 -3.96
C SER A 78 -21.75 -2.39 -5.23
N LEU A 79 -22.49 -2.29 -6.33
CA LEU A 79 -21.99 -2.70 -7.66
C LEU A 79 -20.89 -1.77 -8.20
N ASP A 80 -20.79 -0.55 -7.70
CA ASP A 80 -19.70 0.37 -8.07
C ASP A 80 -18.34 -0.13 -7.59
N TYR A 81 -18.29 -0.93 -6.51
CA TYR A 81 -17.06 -1.40 -5.87
C TYR A 81 -16.88 -2.91 -5.90
N GLU A 82 -17.94 -3.70 -5.91
CA GLU A 82 -17.83 -5.17 -5.82
C GLU A 82 -18.16 -5.84 -7.16
N THR A 83 -17.73 -5.20 -8.23
CA THR A 83 -17.59 -5.77 -9.56
C THR A 83 -16.15 -5.70 -10.02
N LEU A 84 -15.79 -6.48 -11.03
CA LEU A 84 -14.43 -6.49 -11.57
C LEU A 84 -14.41 -6.40 -13.09
N GLY A 85 -13.26 -5.99 -13.61
CA GLY A 85 -12.85 -6.16 -14.99
C GLY A 85 -11.84 -7.30 -15.13
N ILE A 86 -11.98 -8.09 -16.17
CA ILE A 86 -11.03 -9.12 -16.56
C ILE A 86 -10.63 -8.92 -18.01
N TYR A 87 -9.33 -8.98 -18.29
CA TYR A 87 -8.72 -8.65 -19.57
C TYR A 87 -7.71 -9.75 -19.94
N VAL A 88 -7.96 -10.40 -21.07
CA VAL A 88 -7.27 -11.64 -21.48
C VAL A 88 -6.62 -11.45 -22.83
N PRO A 89 -5.35 -11.89 -23.03
CA PRO A 89 -4.76 -11.96 -24.37
C PRO A 89 -5.66 -12.69 -25.35
N GLY A 90 -5.94 -12.09 -26.50
CA GLY A 90 -6.88 -12.63 -27.49
C GLY A 90 -6.56 -14.06 -27.92
N ALA A 91 -5.27 -14.38 -28.06
CA ALA A 91 -4.81 -15.71 -28.41
C ALA A 91 -5.27 -16.83 -27.44
N TYR A 92 -5.57 -16.50 -26.18
CA TYR A 92 -5.94 -17.50 -25.16
C TYR A 92 -7.37 -18.01 -25.26
N LEU A 93 -8.19 -17.36 -26.07
CA LEU A 93 -9.60 -17.71 -26.21
C LEU A 93 -9.93 -18.09 -27.67
N GLU A 94 -10.75 -19.10 -27.83
CA GLU A 94 -11.45 -19.41 -29.06
C GLU A 94 -12.89 -18.90 -28.92
N ALA A 95 -13.25 -17.90 -29.72
CA ALA A 95 -14.48 -17.17 -29.55
C ALA A 95 -15.38 -17.18 -30.80
N THR A 96 -16.70 -17.20 -30.57
CA THR A 96 -17.73 -17.08 -31.59
C THR A 96 -18.58 -15.86 -31.29
N ALA A 97 -18.79 -15.01 -32.30
CA ALA A 97 -19.62 -13.82 -32.18
C ALA A 97 -21.10 -14.20 -31.95
N ASN A 98 -21.75 -13.53 -30.99
CA ASN A 98 -23.15 -13.74 -30.65
C ASN A 98 -24.10 -12.92 -31.53
N GLY A 99 -23.58 -11.94 -32.30
CA GLY A 99 -24.35 -11.09 -33.21
C GLY A 99 -24.87 -9.79 -32.57
N ASP A 100 -24.57 -9.57 -31.29
CA ASP A 100 -24.92 -8.37 -30.51
C ASP A 100 -23.70 -7.53 -30.07
N GLY A 101 -22.52 -7.85 -30.60
CA GLY A 101 -21.24 -7.22 -30.23
C GLY A 101 -20.49 -7.97 -29.14
N THR A 102 -21.07 -9.02 -28.56
CA THR A 102 -20.40 -9.90 -27.60
C THR A 102 -19.97 -11.22 -28.24
N TYR A 103 -19.19 -11.98 -27.49
CA TYR A 103 -18.63 -13.27 -27.91
C TYR A 103 -18.81 -14.33 -26.82
N THR A 104 -19.13 -15.54 -27.25
CA THR A 104 -19.01 -16.74 -26.42
C THR A 104 -17.64 -17.35 -26.64
N ALA A 105 -16.86 -17.55 -25.59
CA ALA A 105 -15.49 -18.02 -25.69
C ALA A 105 -15.21 -19.22 -24.82
N SER A 106 -14.26 -20.06 -25.28
CA SER A 106 -13.66 -21.15 -24.53
C SER A 106 -12.14 -21.00 -24.50
N VAL A 107 -11.51 -21.60 -23.48
CA VAL A 107 -10.06 -21.50 -23.28
C VAL A 107 -9.33 -22.37 -24.29
N LYS A 108 -8.36 -21.79 -24.97
CA LYS A 108 -7.41 -22.46 -25.87
C LYS A 108 -6.10 -22.72 -25.12
N SER A 109 -6.08 -23.78 -24.31
CA SER A 109 -5.09 -24.02 -23.25
C SER A 109 -3.64 -24.09 -23.72
N ASP A 110 -3.40 -24.46 -24.98
CA ASP A 110 -2.09 -24.56 -25.63
C ASP A 110 -1.62 -23.28 -26.33
N ALA A 111 -2.52 -22.29 -26.46
CA ALA A 111 -2.15 -21.00 -27.06
C ALA A 111 -1.12 -20.28 -26.18
N GLN A 112 -0.15 -19.63 -26.83
CA GLN A 112 1.00 -19.02 -26.16
C GLN A 112 1.12 -17.54 -26.50
N VAL A 113 1.42 -16.72 -25.47
CA VAL A 113 1.84 -15.31 -25.61
C VAL A 113 3.06 -15.09 -24.73
N GLY A 114 4.18 -14.67 -25.34
CA GLY A 114 5.46 -14.58 -24.65
C GLY A 114 5.89 -15.93 -24.06
N GLN A 115 6.18 -15.97 -22.78
CA GLN A 115 6.59 -17.20 -22.09
C GLN A 115 5.43 -18.00 -21.48
N PHE A 116 4.19 -17.49 -21.56
CA PHE A 116 3.03 -18.10 -20.91
C PHE A 116 2.08 -18.72 -21.93
N THR A 117 1.43 -19.81 -21.53
CA THR A 117 0.29 -20.38 -22.23
C THR A 117 -1.02 -19.95 -21.58
N ALA A 118 -2.14 -20.17 -22.27
CA ALA A 118 -3.47 -19.94 -21.71
C ALA A 118 -3.75 -20.78 -20.45
N ALA A 119 -2.96 -21.83 -20.18
CA ALA A 119 -3.08 -22.63 -18.97
C ALA A 119 -2.13 -22.17 -17.83
N THR A 120 -1.04 -21.48 -18.17
CA THR A 120 0.03 -21.13 -17.21
C THR A 120 0.15 -19.63 -16.94
N ALA A 121 -0.62 -18.80 -17.64
CA ALA A 121 -0.56 -17.35 -17.52
C ALA A 121 -0.90 -16.89 -16.11
N PRO A 122 -0.04 -16.06 -15.48
CA PRO A 122 -0.37 -15.46 -14.19
C PRO A 122 -1.42 -14.34 -14.34
N TYR A 123 -2.15 -14.12 -13.27
CA TYR A 123 -3.00 -12.96 -13.11
C TYR A 123 -2.24 -11.83 -12.41
N VAL A 124 -2.43 -10.62 -12.86
CA VAL A 124 -1.93 -9.42 -12.18
C VAL A 124 -3.11 -8.59 -11.68
N LEU A 125 -3.07 -8.20 -10.42
CA LEU A 125 -4.16 -7.58 -9.69
C LEU A 125 -3.70 -6.23 -9.14
N PRO A 126 -4.07 -5.10 -9.78
CA PRO A 126 -3.78 -3.77 -9.27
C PRO A 126 -4.64 -3.46 -8.04
N VAL A 127 -4.02 -2.83 -7.03
CA VAL A 127 -4.67 -2.27 -5.86
C VAL A 127 -4.61 -0.75 -5.95
N ASN A 128 -5.68 -0.14 -6.42
CA ASN A 128 -5.69 1.26 -6.88
C ASN A 128 -6.38 2.17 -5.85
N THR A 129 -5.85 2.21 -4.63
CA THR A 129 -6.44 2.92 -3.48
C THR A 129 -5.50 3.97 -2.87
N PRO A 130 -5.09 5.00 -3.64
CA PRO A 130 -4.23 6.06 -3.11
C PRO A 130 -4.92 6.73 -1.91
N GLY A 131 -4.16 6.97 -0.82
CA GLY A 131 -4.70 7.52 0.41
C GLY A 131 -5.78 6.65 1.07
N PHE A 132 -5.80 5.35 0.78
CA PHE A 132 -6.84 4.38 1.20
C PHE A 132 -8.25 4.67 0.64
N ASN A 133 -8.38 5.54 -0.36
CA ASN A 133 -9.67 5.83 -0.98
C ASN A 133 -10.26 4.60 -1.67
N ALA A 134 -11.58 4.55 -1.79
CA ALA A 134 -12.25 3.54 -2.60
C ALA A 134 -11.82 3.65 -4.07
N SER A 135 -11.78 2.52 -4.76
CA SER A 135 -11.55 2.43 -6.20
C SER A 135 -12.78 1.84 -6.86
N GLN A 136 -13.46 2.62 -7.68
CA GLN A 136 -14.58 2.11 -8.46
C GLN A 136 -14.11 1.03 -9.44
N ALA A 137 -14.96 0.07 -9.69
CA ALA A 137 -14.73 -0.95 -10.70
C ALA A 137 -14.60 -0.31 -12.10
N PRO A 138 -13.79 -0.90 -13.00
CA PRO A 138 -13.70 -0.41 -14.37
C PRO A 138 -15.02 -0.63 -15.12
N THR A 139 -15.32 0.32 -16.02
CA THR A 139 -16.50 0.25 -16.89
C THR A 139 -16.14 0.04 -18.37
N TRP A 140 -14.84 0.01 -18.67
CA TRP A 140 -14.29 -0.13 -20.03
C TRP A 140 -12.85 -0.62 -20.01
N LEU A 141 -12.27 -0.83 -21.19
CA LEU A 141 -10.85 -1.18 -21.36
C LEU A 141 -9.99 0.08 -21.26
N ALA A 142 -9.19 0.20 -20.18
CA ALA A 142 -8.32 1.32 -19.95
C ALA A 142 -6.99 1.22 -20.71
N ASP A 143 -6.37 2.36 -21.01
CA ASP A 143 -5.02 2.44 -21.55
C ASP A 143 -3.99 1.81 -20.59
N GLY A 144 -2.97 1.18 -21.15
CA GLY A 144 -1.88 0.54 -20.40
C GLY A 144 -2.13 -0.92 -20.02
N ILE A 145 -3.36 -1.43 -20.07
CA ILE A 145 -3.66 -2.85 -19.83
C ILE A 145 -2.95 -3.75 -20.87
N ALA A 146 -2.85 -3.26 -22.11
CA ALA A 146 -2.17 -3.97 -23.19
C ALA A 146 -0.71 -4.31 -22.87
N ASN A 147 0.00 -3.54 -22.03
CA ASN A 147 1.36 -3.86 -21.63
C ASN A 147 1.44 -5.22 -20.90
N TYR A 148 0.44 -5.56 -20.12
CA TYR A 148 0.36 -6.82 -19.37
C TYR A 148 -0.11 -7.97 -20.25
N THR A 149 -1.16 -7.76 -21.05
CA THR A 149 -1.70 -8.80 -21.93
C THR A 149 -0.73 -9.17 -23.05
N GLN A 150 0.02 -8.22 -23.61
CA GLN A 150 1.09 -8.49 -24.59
C GLN A 150 2.27 -9.25 -23.98
N ALA A 151 2.48 -9.14 -22.67
CA ALA A 151 3.43 -9.98 -21.92
C ALA A 151 2.87 -11.37 -21.57
N GLY A 152 1.65 -11.69 -21.98
CA GLY A 152 0.97 -12.96 -21.73
C GLY A 152 0.28 -13.08 -20.37
N MET A 153 0.11 -11.98 -19.64
CA MET A 153 -0.54 -11.94 -18.33
C MET A 153 -2.04 -11.64 -18.48
N ILE A 154 -2.83 -12.10 -17.54
CA ILE A 154 -4.25 -11.76 -17.43
C ILE A 154 -4.38 -10.63 -16.42
N TYR A 155 -5.03 -9.53 -16.82
CA TYR A 155 -5.23 -8.37 -15.96
C TYR A 155 -6.58 -8.47 -15.27
N LEU A 156 -6.58 -8.44 -13.93
CA LEU A 156 -7.77 -8.56 -13.09
C LEU A 156 -7.91 -7.28 -12.25
N GLN A 157 -8.90 -6.45 -12.57
CA GLN A 157 -9.10 -5.18 -11.89
C GLN A 157 -10.44 -5.18 -11.13
N PRO A 158 -10.44 -5.51 -9.83
CA PRO A 158 -11.63 -5.34 -9.00
C PRO A 158 -11.82 -3.86 -8.62
N GLY A 159 -13.09 -3.46 -8.48
CA GLY A 159 -13.44 -2.36 -7.62
C GLY A 159 -13.30 -2.80 -6.17
N ILE A 160 -13.00 -1.86 -5.29
CA ILE A 160 -12.76 -2.10 -3.86
C ILE A 160 -13.22 -0.90 -3.03
N ARG A 161 -13.81 -1.17 -1.87
CA ARG A 161 -14.17 -0.13 -0.91
C ARG A 161 -12.92 0.49 -0.28
N GLY A 162 -13.03 1.72 0.16
CA GLY A 162 -11.96 2.47 0.80
C GLY A 162 -12.34 3.01 2.17
N ARG A 163 -11.50 3.87 2.72
CA ARG A 163 -11.61 4.43 4.06
C ARG A 163 -12.90 5.21 4.34
N ASP A 164 -13.38 5.94 3.35
CA ASP A 164 -14.52 6.84 3.55
C ASP A 164 -15.85 6.11 3.33
N ASN A 165 -16.85 6.45 4.16
CA ASN A 165 -18.22 6.17 3.83
C ASN A 165 -18.63 7.03 2.63
N THR A 166 -19.33 6.45 1.69
CA THR A 166 -19.71 7.11 0.45
C THR A 166 -21.14 6.74 0.05
N THR A 167 -21.66 7.41 -0.95
CA THR A 167 -22.92 7.06 -1.59
C THR A 167 -22.61 6.60 -3.01
N ASP A 168 -23.07 5.43 -3.38
CA ASP A 168 -22.85 4.87 -4.71
C ASP A 168 -23.76 5.51 -5.78
N SER A 169 -23.60 5.10 -7.03
CA SER A 169 -24.38 5.60 -8.16
C SER A 169 -25.88 5.33 -8.06
N GLN A 170 -26.29 4.40 -7.18
CA GLN A 170 -27.68 4.02 -6.91
C GLN A 170 -28.26 4.75 -5.68
N GLY A 171 -27.48 5.60 -5.01
CA GLY A 171 -27.87 6.30 -3.80
C GLY A 171 -27.81 5.44 -2.54
N GLN A 172 -27.11 4.31 -2.54
CA GLN A 172 -26.91 3.46 -1.38
C GLN A 172 -25.70 3.96 -0.57
N GLU A 173 -25.81 3.97 0.75
CA GLU A 173 -24.65 4.19 1.61
C GLU A 173 -23.73 2.98 1.58
N VAL A 174 -22.44 3.25 1.37
CA VAL A 174 -21.37 2.24 1.33
C VAL A 174 -20.39 2.53 2.45
N VAL A 175 -20.31 1.63 3.40
CA VAL A 175 -19.34 1.70 4.51
C VAL A 175 -18.04 1.03 4.08
N GLY A 176 -16.96 1.79 4.10
CA GLY A 176 -15.69 1.37 3.50
C GLY A 176 -14.55 1.09 4.47
N GLY A 177 -14.63 1.47 5.73
CA GLY A 177 -13.53 1.32 6.70
C GLY A 177 -12.89 -0.07 6.74
N ALA A 178 -11.58 -0.12 7.06
CA ALA A 178 -10.86 -1.39 7.15
C ALA A 178 -11.60 -2.39 8.06
N PRO A 179 -11.60 -3.70 7.72
CA PRO A 179 -10.80 -4.36 6.69
C PRO A 179 -11.53 -4.58 5.35
N TRP A 180 -12.61 -3.83 5.05
CA TRP A 180 -13.48 -4.12 3.90
C TRP A 180 -12.74 -4.10 2.55
N GLY A 181 -11.85 -3.15 2.31
CA GLY A 181 -11.10 -3.10 1.05
C GLY A 181 -10.25 -4.35 0.80
N VAL A 182 -9.57 -4.86 1.82
CA VAL A 182 -8.81 -6.12 1.71
C VAL A 182 -9.74 -7.32 1.60
N THR A 183 -10.91 -7.27 2.26
CA THR A 183 -11.94 -8.32 2.11
C THR A 183 -12.44 -8.40 0.66
N ASP A 184 -12.68 -7.26 0.02
CA ASP A 184 -13.09 -7.18 -1.38
C ASP A 184 -12.03 -7.81 -2.30
N LEU A 185 -10.74 -7.50 -2.09
CA LEU A 185 -9.63 -8.12 -2.82
C LEU A 185 -9.59 -9.64 -2.65
N LYS A 186 -9.75 -10.13 -1.42
CA LYS A 186 -9.81 -11.57 -1.12
C LYS A 186 -10.99 -12.24 -1.81
N ALA A 187 -12.15 -11.60 -1.80
CA ALA A 187 -13.35 -12.10 -2.47
C ALA A 187 -13.16 -12.18 -4.00
N ALA A 188 -12.51 -11.18 -4.61
CA ALA A 188 -12.18 -11.21 -6.04
C ALA A 188 -11.23 -12.36 -6.41
N ILE A 189 -10.21 -12.63 -5.61
CA ILE A 189 -9.31 -13.78 -5.80
C ILE A 189 -10.09 -15.09 -5.72
N ARG A 190 -10.94 -15.24 -4.70
CA ARG A 190 -11.79 -16.44 -4.51
C ARG A 190 -12.75 -16.64 -5.68
N TYR A 191 -13.34 -15.56 -6.21
CA TYR A 191 -14.21 -15.61 -7.38
C TYR A 191 -13.49 -16.18 -8.62
N VAL A 192 -12.28 -15.72 -8.91
CA VAL A 192 -11.47 -16.22 -10.02
C VAL A 192 -11.17 -17.72 -9.83
N ARG A 193 -10.75 -18.13 -8.64
CA ARG A 193 -10.48 -19.54 -8.30
C ARG A 193 -11.72 -20.42 -8.32
N TYR A 194 -12.89 -19.89 -7.97
CA TYR A 194 -14.16 -20.61 -8.12
C TYR A 194 -14.49 -20.92 -9.59
N ASN A 195 -14.06 -20.05 -10.51
CA ASN A 195 -14.32 -20.16 -11.95
C ASN A 195 -13.12 -20.66 -12.76
N LYS A 196 -12.15 -21.32 -12.12
CA LYS A 196 -10.91 -21.83 -12.76
C LYS A 196 -11.15 -22.75 -13.97
N ASP A 197 -12.31 -23.40 -14.05
CA ASP A 197 -12.64 -24.35 -15.11
C ASP A 197 -13.04 -23.64 -16.42
N VAL A 198 -13.42 -22.36 -16.35
CA VAL A 198 -13.91 -21.59 -17.51
C VAL A 198 -13.05 -20.36 -17.81
N LEU A 199 -12.18 -19.96 -16.90
CA LEU A 199 -11.26 -18.85 -17.09
C LEU A 199 -9.88 -19.37 -17.55
N PRO A 200 -9.21 -18.68 -18.48
CA PRO A 200 -7.81 -18.99 -18.81
C PRO A 200 -6.87 -18.62 -17.67
N GLY A 201 -5.65 -19.09 -17.72
CA GLY A 201 -4.59 -18.79 -16.77
C GLY A 201 -4.49 -19.77 -15.62
N ASP A 202 -3.41 -19.63 -14.88
CA ASP A 202 -3.20 -20.34 -13.63
C ASP A 202 -3.76 -19.50 -12.48
N THR A 203 -4.95 -19.82 -12.00
CA THR A 203 -5.64 -19.08 -10.94
C THR A 203 -4.91 -19.16 -9.59
N ASP A 204 -3.92 -20.03 -9.44
CA ASP A 204 -3.06 -20.09 -8.26
C ASP A 204 -1.92 -19.05 -8.33
N LYS A 205 -1.67 -18.48 -9.52
CA LYS A 205 -0.62 -17.47 -9.74
C LYS A 205 -1.21 -16.06 -9.88
N ILE A 206 -1.81 -15.56 -8.81
CA ILE A 206 -2.32 -14.18 -8.74
C ILE A 206 -1.29 -13.31 -8.02
N VAL A 207 -0.83 -12.25 -8.68
CA VAL A 207 0.18 -11.31 -8.17
C VAL A 207 -0.46 -9.95 -7.97
N SER A 208 -0.55 -9.50 -6.71
CA SER A 208 -1.06 -8.16 -6.38
C SER A 208 0.04 -7.10 -6.47
N PHE A 209 -0.35 -5.87 -6.80
CA PHE A 209 0.57 -4.73 -6.78
C PHE A 209 -0.15 -3.43 -6.48
N GLY A 210 0.50 -2.52 -5.74
CA GLY A 210 -0.10 -1.24 -5.37
C GLY A 210 0.91 -0.23 -4.86
N HIS A 211 0.50 1.03 -4.82
CA HIS A 211 1.30 2.16 -4.38
C HIS A 211 0.62 2.89 -3.22
N SER A 212 1.39 3.38 -2.23
CA SER A 212 0.91 4.16 -1.09
C SER A 212 -0.17 3.41 -0.29
N GLY A 213 -1.40 3.92 -0.17
CA GLY A 213 -2.53 3.21 0.42
C GLY A 213 -2.86 1.90 -0.31
N GLY A 214 -2.72 1.84 -1.64
CA GLY A 214 -2.83 0.62 -2.42
C GLY A 214 -1.68 -0.35 -2.16
N GLY A 215 -0.48 0.16 -1.94
CA GLY A 215 0.67 -0.61 -1.50
C GLY A 215 0.45 -1.24 -0.12
N ALA A 216 -0.17 -0.48 0.79
CA ALA A 216 -0.59 -0.97 2.10
C ALA A 216 -1.55 -2.16 1.99
N GLN A 217 -2.63 -2.00 1.23
CA GLN A 217 -3.62 -3.07 1.05
C GLN A 217 -3.04 -4.28 0.32
N SER A 218 -2.14 -4.07 -0.65
CA SER A 218 -1.40 -5.16 -1.30
C SER A 218 -0.53 -5.92 -0.29
N ALA A 219 0.18 -5.21 0.60
CA ALA A 219 0.99 -5.82 1.65
C ALA A 219 0.14 -6.61 2.67
N VAL A 220 -1.00 -6.05 3.10
CA VAL A 220 -1.94 -6.75 4.00
C VAL A 220 -2.51 -7.99 3.33
N LEU A 221 -2.95 -7.90 2.08
CA LEU A 221 -3.43 -9.04 1.29
C LEU A 221 -2.36 -10.13 1.21
N GLY A 222 -1.12 -9.73 0.87
CA GLY A 222 0.01 -10.65 0.77
C GLY A 222 0.36 -11.35 2.07
N ALA A 223 0.23 -10.68 3.21
CA ALA A 223 0.57 -11.24 4.52
C ALA A 223 -0.58 -12.07 5.12
N SER A 224 -1.84 -11.75 4.82
CA SER A 224 -3.03 -12.29 5.48
C SER A 224 -3.72 -13.44 4.74
N GLY A 225 -3.09 -14.04 3.72
CA GLY A 225 -3.70 -15.10 2.93
C GLY A 225 -4.31 -16.20 3.80
N ASP A 226 -5.52 -16.62 3.48
CA ASP A 226 -6.28 -17.67 4.19
C ASP A 226 -6.52 -17.42 5.69
N SER A 227 -6.31 -16.20 6.19
CA SER A 227 -6.61 -15.86 7.58
C SER A 227 -8.10 -16.02 7.88
N THR A 228 -8.42 -16.86 8.83
CA THR A 228 -9.81 -17.11 9.26
C THR A 228 -10.47 -15.91 9.92
N LEU A 229 -9.70 -14.90 10.31
CA LEU A 229 -10.22 -13.64 10.86
C LEU A 229 -11.05 -12.86 9.83
N TYR A 230 -10.81 -13.07 8.52
CA TYR A 230 -11.59 -12.48 7.44
C TYR A 230 -12.89 -13.24 7.13
N ASN A 231 -13.07 -14.48 7.62
CA ASN A 231 -14.25 -15.29 7.28
C ASN A 231 -15.57 -14.60 7.56
N PRO A 232 -15.80 -13.94 8.71
CA PRO A 232 -17.07 -13.25 8.96
C PRO A 232 -17.37 -12.15 7.93
N TYR A 233 -16.35 -11.43 7.47
CA TYR A 233 -16.47 -10.40 6.45
C TYR A 233 -16.74 -10.99 5.06
N LEU A 234 -16.02 -12.03 4.68
CA LEU A 234 -16.21 -12.75 3.41
C LEU A 234 -17.59 -13.40 3.34
N GLU A 235 -18.05 -14.01 4.43
CA GLU A 235 -19.39 -14.62 4.52
C GLU A 235 -20.50 -13.56 4.43
N ALA A 236 -20.33 -12.39 5.04
CA ALA A 236 -21.28 -11.28 4.93
C ALA A 236 -21.47 -10.80 3.49
N LEU A 237 -20.41 -10.82 2.67
CA LEU A 237 -20.47 -10.50 1.24
C LEU A 237 -20.98 -11.66 0.38
N GLY A 238 -21.11 -12.86 0.91
CA GLY A 238 -21.39 -14.05 0.10
C GLY A 238 -20.24 -14.35 -0.86
N ALA A 239 -18.99 -14.21 -0.42
CA ALA A 239 -17.83 -14.59 -1.20
C ALA A 239 -17.77 -16.11 -1.43
N ALA A 240 -17.05 -16.53 -2.47
CA ALA A 240 -16.85 -17.95 -2.76
C ALA A 240 -15.97 -18.61 -1.68
N MET A 241 -16.59 -19.21 -0.67
CA MET A 241 -15.87 -19.87 0.42
C MET A 241 -15.39 -21.27 0.06
N LYS A 242 -16.12 -21.95 -0.85
CA LYS A 242 -15.85 -23.30 -1.32
C LYS A 242 -15.99 -23.41 -2.82
N ASP A 243 -15.21 -24.29 -3.43
CA ASP A 243 -15.32 -24.64 -4.85
C ASP A 243 -16.58 -25.51 -5.12
N LYS A 244 -16.78 -25.89 -6.38
CA LYS A 244 -17.92 -26.70 -6.81
C LYS A 244 -17.91 -28.10 -6.22
N GLU A 245 -16.75 -28.59 -5.78
CA GLU A 245 -16.54 -29.88 -5.13
C GLU A 245 -16.66 -29.80 -3.60
N GLY A 246 -16.83 -28.59 -3.03
CA GLY A 246 -16.98 -28.36 -1.60
C GLY A 246 -15.65 -28.14 -0.85
N ASN A 247 -14.53 -28.05 -1.53
CA ASN A 247 -13.24 -27.75 -0.92
C ASN A 247 -13.10 -26.25 -0.61
N PRO A 248 -12.40 -25.86 0.47
CA PRO A 248 -12.11 -24.46 0.76
C PRO A 248 -11.33 -23.80 -0.38
N ILE A 249 -11.71 -22.57 -0.72
CA ILE A 249 -10.96 -21.74 -1.68
C ILE A 249 -9.99 -20.85 -0.91
N SER A 250 -8.72 -20.87 -1.32
CA SER A 250 -7.68 -19.96 -0.82
C SER A 250 -7.84 -18.54 -1.40
N ASP A 251 -7.48 -17.52 -0.62
CA ASP A 251 -7.29 -16.15 -1.11
C ASP A 251 -5.84 -15.67 -1.02
N ALA A 252 -4.90 -16.57 -0.70
CA ALA A 252 -3.49 -16.25 -0.62
C ALA A 252 -2.94 -15.92 -2.01
N PRO A 253 -2.35 -14.74 -2.24
CA PRO A 253 -1.72 -14.41 -3.51
C PRO A 253 -0.41 -15.19 -3.70
N TYR A 254 -0.02 -15.37 -4.96
CA TYR A 254 1.26 -15.98 -5.34
C TYR A 254 2.44 -15.02 -5.17
N GLY A 255 2.20 -13.74 -5.40
CA GLY A 255 3.19 -12.69 -5.24
C GLY A 255 2.56 -11.37 -4.84
N THR A 256 3.34 -10.51 -4.24
CA THR A 256 2.92 -9.18 -3.81
C THR A 256 4.00 -8.16 -4.07
N MET A 257 3.64 -7.12 -4.82
CA MET A 257 4.48 -5.95 -5.04
C MET A 257 3.89 -4.75 -4.30
N THR A 258 4.75 -4.01 -3.58
CA THR A 258 4.35 -2.78 -2.91
C THR A 258 5.33 -1.64 -3.21
N TRP A 259 4.80 -0.48 -3.59
CA TRP A 259 5.54 0.78 -3.65
C TRP A 259 5.12 1.67 -2.49
N SER A 260 6.08 2.11 -1.67
CA SER A 260 5.86 3.03 -0.54
C SER A 260 4.63 2.68 0.30
N PRO A 261 4.52 1.45 0.83
CA PRO A 261 3.34 1.00 1.56
C PRO A 261 3.17 1.78 2.86
N ILE A 262 1.95 2.21 3.16
CA ILE A 262 1.59 2.88 4.43
C ILE A 262 0.89 1.85 5.32
N THR A 263 1.65 1.04 6.02
CA THR A 263 1.15 -0.07 6.88
C THR A 263 1.50 0.12 8.34
N SER A 264 1.11 -0.84 9.18
CA SER A 264 1.46 -0.88 10.60
C SER A 264 1.00 0.35 11.36
N LEU A 265 -0.28 0.72 11.15
CA LEU A 265 -0.89 1.92 11.75
C LEU A 265 -0.97 1.86 13.27
N ASP A 266 -0.82 0.68 13.87
CA ASP A 266 -0.74 0.47 15.31
C ASP A 266 0.50 1.07 15.98
N TYR A 267 1.58 1.26 15.23
CA TYR A 267 2.84 1.89 15.67
C TYR A 267 3.34 2.96 14.71
N ALA A 268 2.52 3.44 13.77
CA ALA A 268 2.95 4.41 12.76
C ALA A 268 3.36 5.75 13.39
N ASP A 269 2.62 6.23 14.39
CA ASP A 269 2.94 7.45 15.14
C ASP A 269 4.26 7.31 15.87
N ALA A 270 4.46 6.21 16.58
CA ALA A 270 5.71 5.93 17.29
C ALA A 270 6.90 5.77 16.35
N ALA A 271 6.70 5.09 15.22
CA ALA A 271 7.74 4.92 14.20
C ALA A 271 8.19 6.26 13.60
N TYR A 272 7.22 7.14 13.32
CA TYR A 272 7.50 8.47 12.79
C TYR A 272 8.31 9.32 13.78
N GLU A 273 7.90 9.31 15.06
CA GLU A 273 8.60 10.08 16.10
C GLU A 273 10.00 9.51 16.38
N TRP A 274 10.17 8.20 16.36
CA TRP A 274 11.51 7.60 16.50
C TRP A 274 12.40 7.93 15.30
N ASN A 275 11.91 7.78 14.07
CA ASN A 275 12.75 7.92 12.87
C ASN A 275 13.07 9.38 12.54
N LEU A 276 12.14 10.31 12.81
CA LEU A 276 12.21 11.70 12.38
C LEU A 276 11.97 12.68 13.53
N GLY A 277 10.92 12.46 14.34
CA GLY A 277 10.46 13.42 15.34
C GLY A 277 11.47 13.69 16.46
N GLN A 278 12.20 12.68 16.92
CA GLN A 278 13.20 12.85 17.99
C GLN A 278 14.39 13.75 17.60
N PHE A 279 14.52 14.07 16.32
CA PHE A 279 15.55 14.98 15.78
C PHE A 279 15.01 16.37 15.46
N ALA A 280 13.74 16.66 15.75
CA ALA A 280 13.07 17.92 15.46
C ALA A 280 12.64 18.64 16.77
N ASP A 281 12.74 19.98 16.76
CA ASP A 281 12.51 20.85 17.92
C ASP A 281 11.58 22.05 17.63
N SER A 282 10.84 21.98 16.53
CA SER A 282 9.99 23.08 16.08
C SER A 282 8.52 22.66 15.89
N ASN A 283 7.62 23.63 15.71
CA ASN A 283 6.18 23.43 15.55
C ASN A 283 5.59 22.62 16.71
N THR A 284 4.92 21.51 16.45
CA THR A 284 4.33 20.64 17.48
C THR A 284 5.37 19.92 18.35
N ARG A 285 6.66 20.02 18.02
CA ARG A 285 7.80 19.50 18.81
C ARG A 285 8.58 20.61 19.53
N ALA A 286 8.02 21.83 19.56
CA ALA A 286 8.61 22.96 20.26
C ALA A 286 8.70 22.72 21.77
N GLU A 287 9.75 23.23 22.39
CA GLU A 287 10.01 23.06 23.82
C GLU A 287 8.83 23.55 24.68
N GLY A 288 8.46 22.76 25.67
CA GLY A 288 7.40 23.08 26.64
C GLY A 288 5.98 22.73 26.19
N THR A 289 5.80 22.18 24.97
CA THR A 289 4.49 21.67 24.53
C THR A 289 4.26 20.23 25.00
N PHE A 290 3.00 19.84 25.24
CA PHE A 290 2.73 18.44 25.58
C PHE A 290 2.98 17.53 24.38
N THR A 291 2.83 18.03 23.16
CA THR A 291 3.11 17.27 21.92
C THR A 291 4.60 16.97 21.75
N GLN A 292 5.52 17.84 22.23
CA GLN A 292 6.94 17.48 22.32
C GLN A 292 7.15 16.31 23.30
N ALA A 293 6.53 16.37 24.47
CA ALA A 293 6.64 15.30 25.45
C ALA A 293 6.03 13.99 24.94
N LEU A 294 4.90 14.06 24.24
CA LEU A 294 4.28 12.92 23.57
C LEU A 294 5.19 12.34 22.47
N SER A 295 5.82 13.19 21.66
CA SER A 295 6.80 12.76 20.64
C SER A 295 7.94 11.95 21.25
N GLN A 296 8.51 12.43 22.37
CA GLN A 296 9.58 11.73 23.09
C GLN A 296 9.09 10.40 23.67
N ASP A 297 7.89 10.36 24.25
CA ASP A 297 7.30 9.13 24.77
C ASP A 297 7.01 8.12 23.64
N LEU A 298 6.53 8.57 22.48
CA LEU A 298 6.32 7.74 21.29
C LEU A 298 7.63 7.15 20.75
N ALA A 299 8.69 7.95 20.66
CA ALA A 299 10.01 7.47 20.24
C ALA A 299 10.57 6.39 21.17
N LYS A 300 10.37 6.56 22.49
CA LYS A 300 10.69 5.55 23.49
C LYS A 300 9.91 4.25 23.30
N GLU A 301 8.61 4.36 23.13
CA GLU A 301 7.75 3.19 22.93
C GLU A 301 8.09 2.47 21.62
N TYR A 302 8.53 3.18 20.59
CA TYR A 302 9.01 2.56 19.37
C TYR A 302 10.28 1.73 19.59
N ALA A 303 11.23 2.21 20.40
CA ALA A 303 12.41 1.42 20.76
C ALA A 303 12.02 0.14 21.53
N ASN A 304 11.05 0.23 22.45
CA ASN A 304 10.49 -0.93 23.13
C ASN A 304 9.84 -1.92 22.14
N TYR A 305 9.08 -1.40 21.18
CA TYR A 305 8.41 -2.20 20.14
C TYR A 305 9.42 -2.97 19.27
N ILE A 306 10.48 -2.31 18.79
CA ILE A 306 11.54 -2.97 18.02
C ILE A 306 12.18 -4.11 18.80
N ASN A 307 12.48 -3.88 20.09
CA ASN A 307 13.04 -4.93 20.95
C ASN A 307 12.09 -6.11 21.15
N GLN A 308 10.79 -5.87 21.15
CA GLN A 308 9.76 -6.90 21.26
C GLN A 308 9.53 -7.68 19.96
N LEU A 309 9.65 -7.01 18.80
CA LEU A 309 9.48 -7.66 17.50
C LEU A 309 10.49 -8.79 17.27
N GLY A 310 11.69 -8.68 17.84
CA GLY A 310 12.72 -9.69 17.70
C GLY A 310 13.20 -9.90 16.26
N LEU A 311 13.12 -8.86 15.42
CA LEU A 311 13.60 -8.90 14.04
C LEU A 311 15.10 -9.20 14.01
N LYS A 312 15.51 -9.96 12.99
CA LYS A 312 16.91 -10.38 12.84
C LYS A 312 17.47 -9.96 11.48
N HIS A 313 18.72 -9.57 11.48
CA HIS A 313 19.54 -9.41 10.29
C HIS A 313 20.77 -10.30 10.41
N GLU A 314 21.05 -11.11 9.39
CA GLU A 314 22.15 -12.10 9.40
C GLU A 314 22.15 -13.00 10.67
N GLY A 315 20.97 -13.36 11.12
CA GLY A 315 20.76 -14.22 12.30
C GLY A 315 20.91 -13.53 13.66
N GLN A 316 21.30 -12.25 13.70
CA GLN A 316 21.44 -11.47 14.92
C GLN A 316 20.21 -10.62 15.18
N ALA A 317 19.70 -10.63 16.43
CA ALA A 317 18.58 -9.81 16.84
C ALA A 317 18.94 -8.30 16.75
N LEU A 318 18.01 -7.53 16.18
CA LEU A 318 18.12 -6.09 16.09
C LEU A 318 17.51 -5.44 17.33
N THR A 319 18.24 -4.52 17.95
CA THR A 319 17.85 -3.87 19.21
C THR A 319 18.06 -2.36 19.15
N LEU A 320 17.27 -1.65 19.97
CA LEU A 320 17.39 -0.22 20.19
C LEU A 320 17.58 0.10 21.68
N ALA A 321 18.38 1.10 21.97
CA ALA A 321 18.61 1.63 23.30
C ALA A 321 18.73 3.15 23.29
N GLU A 322 18.53 3.74 24.46
CA GLU A 322 18.71 5.15 24.70
C GLU A 322 20.19 5.53 24.67
N SER A 323 20.51 6.64 24.01
CA SER A 323 21.85 7.22 23.99
C SER A 323 22.09 8.12 25.19
N SER A 324 23.33 8.55 25.37
CA SER A 324 23.69 9.56 26.41
C SER A 324 23.00 10.92 26.21
N GLU A 325 22.44 11.16 25.04
CA GLU A 325 21.69 12.39 24.69
C GLU A 325 20.20 12.30 25.00
N GLY A 326 19.72 11.16 25.52
CA GLY A 326 18.32 10.94 25.86
C GLY A 326 17.42 10.65 24.66
N ILE A 327 17.99 10.27 23.51
CA ILE A 327 17.30 9.83 22.31
C ILE A 327 17.65 8.38 21.98
N TYR A 328 16.79 7.70 21.20
CA TYR A 328 16.88 6.24 21.00
C TYR A 328 17.63 5.89 19.72
N THR A 329 18.93 6.21 19.68
CA THR A 329 19.79 6.04 18.50
C THR A 329 20.86 4.97 18.64
N GLN A 330 20.95 4.31 19.80
CA GLN A 330 21.92 3.24 20.02
C GLN A 330 21.34 1.86 19.72
N GLY A 331 22.19 0.97 19.24
CA GLY A 331 21.87 -0.42 19.00
C GLY A 331 21.94 -0.85 17.54
N SER A 332 21.87 -2.14 17.34
CA SER A 332 22.05 -2.76 16.03
C SER A 332 20.97 -2.38 15.00
N TYR A 333 19.77 -2.03 15.46
CA TYR A 333 18.70 -1.61 14.55
C TYR A 333 18.99 -0.24 13.91
N ALA A 334 19.47 0.73 14.69
CA ALA A 334 19.88 2.03 14.15
C ALA A 334 21.02 1.88 13.14
N THR A 335 22.03 1.07 13.45
CA THR A 335 23.13 0.74 12.53
C THR A 335 22.64 0.06 11.25
N TYR A 336 21.66 -0.85 11.36
CA TYR A 336 21.06 -1.49 10.20
C TYR A 336 20.37 -0.49 9.29
N LEU A 337 19.58 0.44 9.84
CA LEU A 337 18.93 1.49 9.07
C LEU A 337 19.91 2.47 8.41
N GLU A 338 21.00 2.84 9.09
CA GLU A 338 22.08 3.60 8.45
C GLU A 338 22.63 2.85 7.24
N GLY A 339 22.79 1.53 7.37
CA GLY A 339 23.18 0.64 6.26
C GLY A 339 22.20 0.69 5.09
N VAL A 340 20.89 0.69 5.35
CA VAL A 340 19.84 0.82 4.33
C VAL A 340 19.94 2.16 3.59
N VAL A 341 20.13 3.26 4.32
CA VAL A 341 20.31 4.60 3.72
C VAL A 341 21.59 4.66 2.88
N ASN A 342 22.71 4.16 3.41
CA ASN A 342 23.97 4.10 2.69
C ASN A 342 23.87 3.25 1.41
N GLN A 343 23.22 2.10 1.49
CA GLN A 343 23.00 1.25 0.32
C GLN A 343 22.18 1.96 -0.75
N SER A 344 21.14 2.70 -0.34
CA SER A 344 20.29 3.46 -1.27
C SER A 344 21.07 4.56 -1.99
N LEU A 345 21.91 5.32 -1.27
CA LEU A 345 22.79 6.35 -1.85
C LEU A 345 23.82 5.71 -2.80
N ASN A 346 24.43 4.61 -2.40
CA ASN A 346 25.42 3.93 -3.25
C ASN A 346 24.80 3.30 -4.48
N ASN A 347 23.58 2.76 -4.39
CA ASN A 347 22.82 2.32 -5.55
C ASN A 347 22.57 3.48 -6.51
N PHE A 348 22.15 4.64 -6.01
CA PHE A 348 21.96 5.84 -6.83
C PHE A 348 23.25 6.24 -7.57
N LEU A 349 24.37 6.27 -6.88
CA LEU A 349 25.68 6.62 -7.48
C LEU A 349 26.12 5.60 -8.54
N ALA A 350 25.82 4.31 -8.33
CA ALA A 350 26.17 3.25 -9.26
C ALA A 350 25.25 3.24 -10.52
N ASP A 351 23.98 3.55 -10.33
CA ASP A 351 22.96 3.48 -11.38
C ASP A 351 22.89 4.79 -12.22
N THR A 352 23.51 5.89 -11.73
CA THR A 352 23.41 7.22 -12.34
C THR A 352 24.61 7.55 -13.20
N SER A 353 24.35 7.94 -14.46
CA SER A 353 25.38 8.53 -15.32
C SER A 353 25.39 10.05 -15.16
N PHE A 354 26.59 10.62 -14.98
CA PHE A 354 26.76 12.06 -14.92
C PHE A 354 27.24 12.61 -16.28
N PRO A 355 26.79 13.82 -16.72
CA PRO A 355 25.92 14.77 -16.00
C PRO A 355 24.54 14.21 -15.71
N TYR A 356 24.04 14.47 -14.50
CA TYR A 356 22.71 14.06 -14.02
C TYR A 356 21.87 15.31 -13.77
N THR A 357 20.65 15.34 -14.31
CA THR A 357 19.69 16.40 -14.04
C THR A 357 18.58 15.86 -13.14
N SER A 358 18.43 16.44 -11.94
CA SER A 358 17.33 16.08 -11.05
C SER A 358 16.00 16.60 -11.63
N ASP A 359 14.94 15.84 -11.40
CA ASP A 359 13.58 16.18 -11.82
C ASP A 359 12.86 17.15 -10.86
N GLY A 360 13.60 17.85 -10.00
CA GLY A 360 13.06 18.75 -8.98
C GLY A 360 12.75 18.06 -7.64
N ALA A 361 12.89 16.74 -7.54
CA ALA A 361 12.81 15.98 -6.29
C ALA A 361 14.19 15.85 -5.60
N GLY A 362 15.06 16.82 -5.78
CA GLY A 362 16.41 16.81 -5.24
C GLY A 362 16.46 16.85 -3.71
N PRO A 363 17.60 16.47 -3.10
CA PRO A 363 17.82 16.59 -1.67
C PRO A 363 17.54 18.01 -1.15
N GLY A 364 16.82 18.12 -0.05
CA GLY A 364 16.46 19.40 0.57
C GLY A 364 15.19 20.05 0.01
N GLY A 365 14.34 19.31 -0.72
CA GLY A 365 13.01 19.78 -1.14
C GLY A 365 13.02 20.87 -2.21
N SER A 366 14.12 21.01 -2.99
CA SER A 366 14.18 21.89 -4.15
C SER A 366 13.20 21.41 -5.20
N THR A 367 12.28 22.27 -5.62
CA THR A 367 11.35 22.02 -6.73
C THR A 367 11.98 22.38 -8.09
N GLU A 368 13.21 22.86 -8.11
CA GLU A 368 13.93 23.24 -9.30
C GLU A 368 14.80 22.10 -9.82
N SER A 369 14.74 21.89 -11.13
CA SER A 369 15.61 20.95 -11.83
C SER A 369 17.06 21.48 -11.79
N VAL A 370 17.98 20.67 -11.28
CA VAL A 370 19.41 21.02 -11.17
C VAL A 370 20.25 19.98 -11.88
N THR A 371 21.18 20.42 -12.72
CA THR A 371 22.17 19.55 -13.38
C THR A 371 23.46 19.47 -12.56
N TYR A 372 23.88 18.27 -12.27
CA TYR A 372 25.14 17.95 -11.60
C TYR A 372 26.09 17.31 -12.61
N GLU A 373 27.22 17.97 -12.84
CA GLU A 373 28.21 17.53 -13.84
C GLU A 373 28.95 16.25 -13.44
N THR A 374 29.08 16.00 -12.12
CA THR A 374 29.79 14.85 -11.57
C THR A 374 29.12 14.34 -10.29
N ALA A 375 29.42 13.10 -9.90
CA ALA A 375 29.01 12.56 -8.61
C ALA A 375 29.54 13.42 -7.45
N GLN A 376 30.77 13.93 -7.53
CA GLN A 376 31.31 14.85 -6.52
C GLN A 376 30.44 16.12 -6.38
N ALA A 377 30.03 16.74 -7.48
CA ALA A 377 29.16 17.93 -7.45
C ALA A 377 27.80 17.62 -6.79
N TYR A 378 27.27 16.44 -7.00
CA TYR A 378 26.06 15.98 -6.32
C TYR A 378 26.28 15.85 -4.80
N ILE A 379 27.35 15.20 -4.37
CA ILE A 379 27.71 15.07 -2.95
C ILE A 379 28.01 16.44 -2.32
N ASP A 380 28.70 17.34 -3.02
CA ASP A 380 28.94 18.71 -2.54
C ASP A 380 27.62 19.44 -2.28
N ARG A 381 26.59 19.20 -3.11
CA ARG A 381 25.25 19.75 -2.89
C ARG A 381 24.59 19.18 -1.63
N LEU A 382 24.72 17.87 -1.36
CA LEU A 382 24.23 17.25 -0.12
C LEU A 382 24.92 17.88 1.11
N ASN A 383 26.17 18.24 0.98
CA ASN A 383 26.99 18.82 2.03
C ASN A 383 26.95 20.37 2.08
N ALA A 384 26.03 21.02 1.36
CA ALA A 384 26.02 22.48 1.24
C ALA A 384 25.81 23.21 2.58
N GLU A 385 25.06 22.62 3.51
CA GLU A 385 24.80 23.20 4.84
C GLU A 385 25.73 22.65 5.92
N ALA A 386 26.15 21.40 5.79
CA ALA A 386 27.05 20.72 6.73
C ALA A 386 27.71 19.51 6.05
N GLN A 387 28.88 19.14 6.52
CA GLN A 387 29.61 17.95 6.04
C GLN A 387 29.04 16.68 6.71
N TRP A 388 27.97 16.10 6.12
CA TRP A 388 27.31 14.91 6.68
C TRP A 388 27.40 13.68 5.77
N VAL A 389 27.88 13.83 4.53
CA VAL A 389 28.16 12.72 3.62
C VAL A 389 29.64 12.71 3.30
N THR A 390 30.33 11.60 3.55
CA THR A 390 31.68 11.35 3.05
C THR A 390 31.60 10.61 1.73
N TYR A 391 32.47 10.96 0.78
CA TYR A 391 32.50 10.38 -0.56
C TYR A 391 33.92 9.96 -0.93
N ASP A 392 34.04 8.74 -1.43
CA ASP A 392 35.26 8.20 -2.03
C ASP A 392 35.11 8.14 -3.54
N ALA A 393 35.75 9.06 -4.24
CA ALA A 393 35.72 9.13 -5.69
C ALA A 393 36.40 7.95 -6.39
N ALA A 394 37.34 7.27 -5.72
CA ALA A 394 38.07 6.14 -6.29
C ALA A 394 37.16 4.91 -6.42
N THR A 395 36.26 4.73 -5.47
CA THR A 395 35.29 3.61 -5.44
C THR A 395 33.86 4.02 -5.85
N ASN A 396 33.62 5.32 -6.06
CA ASN A 396 32.29 5.91 -6.29
C ASN A 396 31.29 5.49 -5.18
N THR A 397 31.72 5.57 -3.92
CA THR A 397 30.90 5.21 -2.77
C THR A 397 30.78 6.34 -1.77
N ALA A 398 29.64 6.40 -1.09
CA ALA A 398 29.35 7.41 -0.09
C ALA A 398 28.81 6.80 1.20
N LYS A 399 28.97 7.54 2.30
CA LYS A 399 28.47 7.15 3.62
C LYS A 399 27.94 8.37 4.35
N ILE A 400 26.73 8.25 4.93
CA ILE A 400 26.16 9.28 5.82
C ILE A 400 26.83 9.23 7.21
N SER A 401 26.83 10.36 7.91
CA SER A 401 27.35 10.49 9.28
C SER A 401 26.44 9.84 10.31
N SER A 402 25.12 9.98 10.17
CA SER A 402 24.11 9.47 11.10
C SER A 402 22.69 9.51 10.52
N LEU A 403 21.77 8.76 11.13
CA LEU A 403 20.33 8.89 10.86
C LEU A 403 19.79 10.27 11.23
N ALA A 404 20.34 10.91 12.26
CA ALA A 404 19.97 12.25 12.68
C ALA A 404 20.24 13.28 11.58
N ASP A 405 21.41 13.23 10.96
CA ASP A 405 21.74 14.11 9.84
C ASP A 405 20.91 13.80 8.59
N PHE A 406 20.67 12.53 8.30
CA PHE A 406 19.75 12.14 7.23
C PHE A 406 18.33 12.69 7.47
N ALA A 407 17.81 12.58 8.69
CA ALA A 407 16.51 13.14 9.05
C ALA A 407 16.50 14.67 8.97
N LYS A 408 17.61 15.34 9.26
CA LYS A 408 17.73 16.79 9.21
C LYS A 408 17.81 17.33 7.78
N TYR A 409 18.58 16.70 6.90
CA TYR A 409 18.92 17.26 5.59
C TYR A 409 18.14 16.65 4.41
N VAL A 410 17.53 15.48 4.56
CA VAL A 410 16.83 14.78 3.47
C VAL A 410 15.39 14.47 3.82
N LYS A 411 15.14 13.75 4.93
CA LYS A 411 13.81 13.27 5.30
C LYS A 411 13.37 13.91 6.62
N THR A 412 12.94 15.17 6.55
CA THR A 412 12.57 15.96 7.73
C THR A 412 11.19 15.59 8.30
N ALA A 413 11.00 15.76 9.60
CA ALA A 413 9.71 15.61 10.26
C ALA A 413 8.76 16.74 9.85
N SER A 414 7.90 16.50 8.87
CA SER A 414 6.96 17.47 8.31
C SER A 414 5.55 17.37 8.88
N LYS A 415 5.17 16.22 9.42
CA LYS A 415 3.85 16.01 10.04
C LYS A 415 3.83 16.47 11.49
N SER A 416 2.65 16.89 11.96
CA SER A 416 2.39 17.22 13.36
C SER A 416 2.44 15.97 14.26
N VAL A 417 2.42 16.17 15.57
CA VAL A 417 2.35 15.09 16.58
C VAL A 417 0.92 14.97 17.09
N PRO A 418 0.30 13.80 17.04
CA PRO A 418 0.68 12.56 16.32
C PRO A 418 0.66 12.69 14.80
N ALA A 419 1.47 11.91 14.10
CA ALA A 419 1.68 12.05 12.65
C ALA A 419 0.61 11.35 11.79
N PHE A 420 -0.14 10.41 12.36
CA PHE A 420 -1.16 9.59 11.69
C PHE A 420 -2.53 9.69 12.36
N ASP A 421 -2.59 9.63 13.69
CA ASP A 421 -3.83 9.79 14.44
C ASP A 421 -3.93 11.21 14.99
N ALA A 422 -4.33 12.16 14.14
CA ALA A 422 -4.41 13.56 14.51
C ALA A 422 -5.36 13.79 15.71
N LEU A 423 -4.94 14.66 16.65
CA LEU A 423 -5.73 14.99 17.84
C LEU A 423 -7.13 15.56 17.52
N ASP A 424 -7.30 16.13 16.34
CA ASP A 424 -8.56 16.67 15.82
C ASP A 424 -9.23 15.77 14.76
N ARG A 425 -8.73 14.56 14.53
CA ARG A 425 -9.18 13.59 13.52
C ARG A 425 -9.09 14.10 12.07
N SER A 426 -8.23 15.06 11.78
CA SER A 426 -8.19 15.74 10.47
C SER A 426 -7.39 15.00 9.40
N LEU A 427 -6.65 13.96 9.75
CA LEU A 427 -5.84 13.20 8.79
C LEU A 427 -6.65 12.12 8.08
N ALA A 428 -6.18 11.77 6.88
CA ALA A 428 -6.79 10.72 6.07
C ALA A 428 -6.84 9.36 6.79
N GLU A 429 -5.83 9.08 7.59
CA GLU A 429 -5.72 7.85 8.36
C GLU A 429 -6.80 7.73 9.44
N ASN A 430 -7.34 8.83 9.95
CA ASN A 430 -8.45 8.81 10.90
C ASN A 430 -9.74 8.21 10.31
N ALA A 431 -9.88 8.20 8.98
CA ALA A 431 -11.03 7.56 8.33
C ALA A 431 -10.80 6.06 8.01
N VAL A 432 -9.58 5.54 8.15
CA VAL A 432 -9.27 4.13 7.78
C VAL A 432 -10.10 3.13 8.58
N PHE A 433 -10.38 3.42 9.85
CA PHE A 433 -11.19 2.57 10.71
C PHE A 433 -12.60 3.13 10.99
N GLY A 434 -13.11 3.99 10.11
CA GLY A 434 -14.46 4.53 10.19
C GLY A 434 -15.54 3.44 10.25
N VAL A 435 -16.70 3.79 10.76
CA VAL A 435 -17.90 2.95 10.86
C VAL A 435 -19.12 3.74 10.36
N ALA A 436 -20.26 3.08 10.22
CA ALA A 436 -21.45 3.68 9.60
C ALA A 436 -21.89 5.03 10.19
N ASP A 437 -21.75 5.19 11.51
CA ASP A 437 -22.18 6.40 12.24
C ASP A 437 -21.04 7.38 12.57
N ALA A 438 -19.78 7.04 12.19
CA ALA A 438 -18.61 7.88 12.44
C ALA A 438 -17.51 7.57 11.43
N ASN A 439 -17.29 8.50 10.52
CA ASN A 439 -16.31 8.31 9.45
C ASN A 439 -14.87 8.50 9.93
N GLU A 440 -14.58 9.55 10.70
CA GLU A 440 -13.27 9.85 11.26
C GLU A 440 -13.22 9.43 12.75
N LEU A 441 -12.26 8.58 13.09
CA LEU A 441 -12.07 8.04 14.44
C LEU A 441 -10.60 8.07 14.83
N HIS A 442 -10.33 8.23 16.12
CA HIS A 442 -9.05 7.85 16.69
C HIS A 442 -8.87 6.34 16.65
N PHE A 443 -7.66 5.90 16.34
CA PHE A 443 -7.37 4.49 16.15
C PHE A 443 -6.08 4.02 16.85
N ASP A 444 -5.16 4.94 17.21
CA ASP A 444 -3.87 4.59 17.82
C ASP A 444 -4.03 4.31 19.32
N GLN A 445 -4.00 3.03 19.68
CA GLN A 445 -4.12 2.59 21.06
C GLN A 445 -2.91 2.96 21.91
N LEU A 446 -1.72 3.11 21.30
CA LEU A 446 -0.51 3.52 21.98
C LEU A 446 -0.62 5.01 22.37
N VAL A 447 -1.05 5.87 21.47
CA VAL A 447 -1.32 7.29 21.76
C VAL A 447 -2.36 7.41 22.86
N ALA A 448 -3.49 6.68 22.77
CA ALA A 448 -4.52 6.68 23.81
C ALA A 448 -3.96 6.31 25.19
N ARG A 449 -3.15 5.25 25.24
CA ARG A 449 -2.50 4.79 26.48
C ARG A 449 -1.55 5.83 27.06
N LEU A 450 -0.73 6.47 26.21
CA LEU A 450 0.20 7.50 26.65
C LEU A 450 -0.53 8.73 27.16
N LEU A 451 -1.56 9.22 26.46
CA LEU A 451 -2.38 10.35 26.90
C LEU A 451 -3.00 10.10 28.28
N LYS A 452 -3.54 8.90 28.49
CA LYS A 452 -4.16 8.52 29.78
C LYS A 452 -3.12 8.34 30.89
N ASN A 453 -2.06 7.59 30.66
CA ASN A 453 -1.10 7.22 31.70
C ASN A 453 -0.17 8.38 32.08
N ASN A 454 0.10 9.30 31.14
CA ASN A 454 1.00 10.44 31.35
C ASN A 454 0.24 11.77 31.54
N GLN A 455 -1.08 11.73 31.80
CA GLN A 455 -1.91 12.91 31.94
C GLN A 455 -1.30 13.93 32.93
N ALA A 456 -0.86 13.50 34.12
CA ALA A 456 -0.26 14.38 35.12
C ALA A 456 1.02 15.09 34.62
N LYS A 457 1.80 14.45 33.76
CA LYS A 457 2.96 15.04 33.10
C LYS A 457 2.53 16.08 32.06
N TYR A 458 1.54 15.75 31.23
CA TYR A 458 1.11 16.60 30.11
C TYR A 458 0.30 17.82 30.57
N GLU A 459 -0.48 17.73 31.68
CA GLU A 459 -1.25 18.83 32.24
C GLU A 459 -0.41 20.06 32.61
N SER A 460 0.87 19.88 32.90
CA SER A 460 1.79 20.97 33.21
C SER A 460 2.38 21.68 31.98
N LEU A 461 2.11 21.17 30.78
CA LEU A 461 2.69 21.65 29.52
C LEU A 461 1.66 22.44 28.70
N THR A 462 2.15 23.27 27.76
CA THR A 462 1.26 24.04 26.89
C THR A 462 0.50 23.16 25.90
N ASP A 463 -0.65 23.63 25.45
CA ASP A 463 -1.52 23.01 24.45
C ASP A 463 -2.20 21.70 24.89
N TRP A 464 -2.07 21.30 26.16
CA TRP A 464 -2.79 20.16 26.71
C TRP A 464 -4.30 20.43 26.81
N ASN A 465 -5.07 19.41 26.45
CA ASN A 465 -6.52 19.37 26.66
C ASN A 465 -6.92 17.97 27.16
N SER A 466 -7.52 17.90 28.34
CA SER A 466 -7.98 16.65 28.94
C SER A 466 -9.05 15.92 28.10
N GLN A 467 -9.74 16.65 27.21
CA GLN A 467 -10.71 16.07 26.28
C GLN A 467 -10.07 15.02 25.34
N TYR A 468 -8.80 15.16 25.01
CA TYR A 468 -8.10 14.15 24.18
C TYR A 468 -8.21 12.75 24.75
N VAL A 469 -8.10 12.56 26.06
CA VAL A 469 -8.21 11.25 26.70
C VAL A 469 -9.58 10.64 26.46
N THR A 470 -10.64 11.39 26.66
CA THR A 470 -12.03 10.91 26.50
C THR A 470 -12.39 10.70 25.03
N ASP A 471 -11.87 11.52 24.13
CA ASP A 471 -12.09 11.37 22.68
C ASP A 471 -11.49 10.07 22.16
N PHE A 472 -10.22 9.77 22.49
CA PHE A 472 -9.60 8.51 22.14
C PHE A 472 -10.32 7.31 22.74
N GLU A 473 -10.68 7.34 24.04
CA GLU A 473 -11.41 6.26 24.69
C GLU A 473 -12.78 6.00 24.03
N SER A 474 -13.51 7.07 23.71
CA SER A 474 -14.82 6.98 23.06
C SER A 474 -14.74 6.35 21.67
N ASP A 475 -13.75 6.77 20.87
CA ASP A 475 -13.59 6.30 19.51
C ASP A 475 -13.13 4.83 19.48
N LEU A 476 -12.14 4.49 20.30
CA LEU A 476 -11.62 3.12 20.38
C LEU A 476 -12.67 2.09 20.87
N ALA A 477 -13.72 2.55 21.55
CA ALA A 477 -14.84 1.70 21.97
C ALA A 477 -15.86 1.41 20.86
N LYS A 478 -15.79 2.12 19.72
CA LYS A 478 -16.71 1.88 18.59
C LYS A 478 -16.42 0.55 17.90
N THR A 479 -17.48 -0.06 17.39
CA THR A 479 -17.41 -1.32 16.67
C THR A 479 -18.04 -1.17 15.28
N ASP A 480 -17.59 -2.00 14.35
CA ASP A 480 -18.19 -2.08 13.02
C ASP A 480 -19.51 -2.88 13.02
N SER A 481 -20.11 -3.07 11.84
CA SER A 481 -21.36 -3.80 11.65
C SER A 481 -21.31 -5.28 12.06
N LEU A 482 -20.10 -5.85 12.23
CA LEU A 482 -19.87 -7.22 12.70
C LEU A 482 -19.48 -7.26 14.18
N GLY A 483 -19.57 -6.13 14.90
CA GLY A 483 -19.22 -6.02 16.32
C GLY A 483 -17.73 -6.03 16.59
N LYS A 484 -16.88 -5.80 15.57
CA LYS A 484 -15.41 -5.80 15.74
C LYS A 484 -14.92 -4.42 16.17
N THR A 485 -14.09 -4.42 17.20
CA THR A 485 -13.41 -3.22 17.72
C THR A 485 -12.36 -2.71 16.74
N ILE A 486 -11.92 -1.45 16.92
CA ILE A 486 -10.80 -0.90 16.15
C ILE A 486 -9.53 -1.75 16.33
N ALA A 487 -9.26 -2.24 17.56
CA ALA A 487 -8.11 -3.10 17.84
C ALA A 487 -8.12 -4.38 16.98
N GLU A 488 -9.25 -5.11 16.98
CA GLU A 488 -9.40 -6.33 16.16
C GLU A 488 -9.26 -6.02 14.67
N ARG A 489 -9.78 -4.89 14.20
CA ARG A 489 -9.71 -4.47 12.80
C ARG A 489 -8.31 -4.01 12.40
N GLN A 490 -7.56 -3.37 13.30
CA GLN A 490 -6.15 -3.07 13.14
C GLN A 490 -5.32 -4.34 12.97
N ASP A 491 -5.55 -5.36 13.80
CA ASP A 491 -4.86 -6.65 13.68
C ASP A 491 -5.05 -7.26 12.29
N LEU A 492 -6.28 -7.26 11.75
CA LEU A 492 -6.56 -7.75 10.41
C LEU A 492 -5.82 -6.94 9.34
N TYR A 493 -5.63 -5.66 9.56
CA TYR A 493 -5.09 -4.69 8.58
C TYR A 493 -3.59 -4.41 8.76
N ASN A 494 -2.89 -5.24 9.53
CA ASN A 494 -1.47 -5.10 9.83
C ASN A 494 -0.68 -6.31 9.33
N PRO A 495 0.20 -6.17 8.32
CA PRO A 495 1.00 -7.31 7.86
C PRO A 495 1.92 -7.87 8.95
N MET A 496 2.43 -7.04 9.86
CA MET A 496 3.31 -7.48 10.95
C MET A 496 2.60 -8.41 11.95
N PHE A 497 1.27 -8.27 12.09
CA PHE A 497 0.44 -9.14 12.91
C PHE A 497 0.57 -10.62 12.53
N TYR A 498 0.69 -10.91 11.25
CA TYR A 498 0.82 -12.27 10.72
C TYR A 498 2.27 -12.75 10.64
N LEU A 499 3.23 -11.81 10.53
CA LEU A 499 4.61 -12.09 10.16
C LEU A 499 5.58 -12.13 11.34
N THR A 500 5.20 -11.63 12.52
CA THR A 500 6.10 -11.56 13.68
C THR A 500 5.52 -12.22 14.93
N SER A 501 6.37 -12.90 15.70
CA SER A 501 5.98 -13.60 16.92
C SER A 501 5.58 -12.69 18.09
N ALA A 502 5.74 -11.38 17.93
CA ALA A 502 5.26 -10.39 18.90
C ALA A 502 3.73 -10.27 18.91
N TYR A 503 3.06 -10.72 17.86
CA TYR A 503 1.61 -10.68 17.72
C TYR A 503 0.98 -12.07 17.78
N SER A 504 -0.26 -12.11 18.26
CA SER A 504 -1.03 -13.37 18.39
C SER A 504 -1.40 -14.03 17.06
N GLY A 505 -1.37 -13.25 15.97
CA GLY A 505 -1.63 -13.74 14.61
C GLY A 505 -0.44 -14.38 13.91
N TYR A 506 0.71 -14.47 14.56
CA TYR A 506 1.89 -15.09 13.96
C TYR A 506 1.64 -16.50 13.46
N GLN A 507 1.95 -16.76 12.20
CA GLN A 507 1.76 -18.05 11.52
C GLN A 507 0.29 -18.56 11.47
N THR A 508 -0.69 -17.65 11.59
CA THR A 508 -2.12 -17.99 11.42
C THR A 508 -2.63 -17.74 10.00
N SER A 509 -1.77 -17.29 9.11
CA SER A 509 -2.07 -17.01 7.70
C SER A 509 -1.11 -17.76 6.78
N LYS A 510 -1.38 -17.66 5.48
CA LYS A 510 -0.50 -18.13 4.40
C LYS A 510 0.03 -16.92 3.63
N PRO A 511 1.20 -16.40 3.98
CA PRO A 511 1.78 -15.25 3.28
C PRO A 511 2.13 -15.61 1.82
N ALA A 512 2.11 -14.59 0.94
CA ALA A 512 2.58 -14.74 -0.42
C ALA A 512 4.04 -15.24 -0.42
N PRO A 513 4.39 -16.21 -1.29
CA PRO A 513 5.76 -16.71 -1.35
C PRO A 513 6.76 -15.73 -1.97
N HIS A 514 6.31 -14.79 -2.81
CA HIS A 514 7.18 -13.85 -3.50
C HIS A 514 6.81 -12.41 -3.21
N TRP A 515 7.82 -11.62 -2.82
CA TRP A 515 7.63 -10.22 -2.47
C TRP A 515 8.59 -9.31 -3.20
N ARG A 516 8.08 -8.17 -3.67
CA ARG A 516 8.88 -7.06 -4.16
C ARG A 516 8.45 -5.78 -3.45
N ILE A 517 9.38 -5.12 -2.78
CA ILE A 517 9.13 -3.93 -1.96
C ILE A 517 10.05 -2.82 -2.44
N ARG A 518 9.47 -1.70 -2.83
CA ARG A 518 10.19 -0.49 -3.23
C ARG A 518 9.65 0.72 -2.48
N SER A 519 10.51 1.60 -2.06
CA SER A 519 10.11 2.85 -1.42
C SER A 519 11.05 3.97 -1.80
N GLY A 520 10.51 5.12 -2.14
CA GLY A 520 11.31 6.33 -2.29
C GLY A 520 11.83 6.78 -0.93
N LEU A 521 13.14 6.91 -0.79
CA LEU A 521 13.79 7.17 0.49
C LEU A 521 13.42 8.54 1.07
N SER A 522 13.12 9.51 0.20
CA SER A 522 12.76 10.89 0.58
C SER A 522 11.25 11.08 0.82
N GLN A 523 10.43 10.03 0.70
CA GLN A 523 9.00 10.15 0.97
C GLN A 523 8.75 10.57 2.43
N GLY A 524 7.81 11.51 2.64
CA GLY A 524 7.52 12.10 3.95
C GLY A 524 6.32 11.51 4.68
N ASP A 525 5.61 10.57 4.04
CA ASP A 525 4.34 10.06 4.59
C ASP A 525 4.53 9.04 5.71
N THR A 526 5.60 8.23 5.64
CA THR A 526 5.92 7.23 6.67
C THR A 526 7.37 7.27 7.10
N ALA A 527 7.67 6.67 8.24
CA ALA A 527 9.02 6.36 8.63
C ALA A 527 9.67 5.32 7.69
N LEU A 528 10.97 5.37 7.52
CA LEU A 528 11.75 4.38 6.76
C LEU A 528 11.60 2.95 7.33
N THR A 529 11.20 2.86 8.58
CA THR A 529 11.04 1.60 9.31
C THR A 529 9.88 0.74 8.81
N VAL A 530 8.88 1.31 8.16
CA VAL A 530 7.66 0.58 7.74
C VAL A 530 8.02 -0.51 6.73
N GLU A 531 8.58 -0.14 5.60
CA GLU A 531 8.99 -1.07 4.55
C GLU A 531 10.19 -1.93 4.96
N THR A 532 11.09 -1.37 5.77
CA THR A 532 12.27 -2.09 6.26
C THR A 532 11.89 -3.22 7.22
N ASN A 533 10.99 -2.96 8.16
CA ASN A 533 10.48 -3.98 9.08
C ASN A 533 9.67 -5.05 8.34
N LEU A 534 8.88 -4.65 7.35
CA LEU A 534 8.15 -5.60 6.51
C LEU A 534 9.11 -6.56 5.79
N ALA A 535 10.16 -6.03 5.16
CA ALA A 535 11.17 -6.84 4.50
C ALA A 535 11.87 -7.80 5.46
N LEU A 536 12.33 -7.30 6.62
CA LEU A 536 12.97 -8.13 7.66
C LEU A 536 12.02 -9.22 8.19
N ALA A 537 10.76 -8.89 8.46
CA ALA A 537 9.79 -9.86 8.95
C ALA A 537 9.53 -10.99 7.94
N LEU A 538 9.51 -10.67 6.65
CA LEU A 538 9.39 -11.64 5.56
C LEU A 538 10.64 -12.52 5.43
N GLU A 539 11.83 -11.93 5.48
CA GLU A 539 13.11 -12.66 5.44
C GLU A 539 13.29 -13.57 6.65
N ASN A 540 12.69 -13.20 7.79
CA ASN A 540 12.77 -13.97 9.03
C ASN A 540 11.77 -15.14 9.10
N GLN A 541 10.94 -15.38 8.06
CA GLN A 541 10.01 -16.52 8.07
C GLN A 541 10.76 -17.86 8.03
N ALA A 542 10.76 -18.56 9.16
CA ALA A 542 11.52 -19.81 9.32
C ALA A 542 10.86 -21.04 8.67
N ASN A 543 9.58 -20.95 8.31
CA ASN A 543 8.78 -22.08 7.82
C ASN A 543 8.86 -22.30 6.30
N GLY A 544 9.67 -21.51 5.58
CA GLY A 544 9.80 -21.58 4.12
C GLY A 544 8.56 -21.10 3.33
N ALA A 545 7.61 -20.45 4.00
CA ALA A 545 6.41 -19.91 3.34
C ALA A 545 6.76 -18.76 2.39
N VAL A 546 7.76 -17.95 2.74
CA VAL A 546 8.31 -16.89 1.88
C VAL A 546 9.55 -17.42 1.18
N LYS A 547 9.54 -17.39 -0.16
CA LYS A 547 10.61 -17.90 -1.02
C LYS A 547 11.59 -16.80 -1.46
N SER A 548 11.08 -15.59 -1.72
CA SER A 548 11.91 -14.48 -2.15
C SER A 548 11.38 -13.14 -1.65
N VAL A 549 12.32 -12.26 -1.28
CA VAL A 549 12.07 -10.87 -0.89
C VAL A 549 13.05 -9.99 -1.67
N ASP A 550 12.54 -9.22 -2.62
CA ASP A 550 13.28 -8.22 -3.38
C ASP A 550 12.98 -6.84 -2.81
N PHE A 551 13.82 -6.40 -1.88
CA PHE A 551 13.67 -5.12 -1.19
C PHE A 551 14.72 -4.11 -1.63
N ALA A 552 14.29 -2.89 -1.95
CA ALA A 552 15.17 -1.74 -2.11
C ALA A 552 14.46 -0.43 -1.76
N THR A 553 15.21 0.47 -1.13
CA THR A 553 14.87 1.89 -1.05
C THR A 553 15.54 2.65 -2.19
N VAL A 554 14.89 3.72 -2.67
CA VAL A 554 15.33 4.47 -3.84
C VAL A 554 15.67 5.90 -3.44
N TRP A 555 16.96 6.22 -3.51
CA TRP A 555 17.49 7.54 -3.19
C TRP A 555 16.92 8.61 -4.13
N GLY A 556 16.60 9.78 -3.57
CA GLY A 556 16.14 10.94 -4.34
C GLY A 556 14.69 10.86 -4.83
N GLN A 557 13.96 9.78 -4.54
CA GLN A 557 12.55 9.67 -4.88
C GLN A 557 11.66 9.77 -3.63
N GLY A 558 10.47 10.34 -3.83
CA GLY A 558 9.44 10.53 -2.82
C GLY A 558 8.40 9.40 -2.78
N ASN A 559 7.15 9.73 -2.42
CA ASN A 559 6.02 8.80 -2.43
C ASN A 559 5.51 8.61 -3.88
N THR A 560 6.20 7.73 -4.59
CA THR A 560 5.92 7.38 -5.98
C THR A 560 6.07 5.87 -6.18
N THR A 561 5.81 5.39 -7.39
CA THR A 561 6.21 4.04 -7.81
C THR A 561 7.72 4.02 -8.07
N ALA A 562 8.47 4.17 -6.99
CA ALA A 562 9.92 4.36 -7.01
C ALA A 562 10.65 3.14 -7.57
N GLU A 563 11.55 3.36 -8.51
CA GLU A 563 12.41 2.33 -9.08
C GLU A 563 13.86 2.82 -9.16
N ARG A 564 14.81 1.92 -8.97
CA ARG A 564 16.23 2.24 -9.13
C ARG A 564 16.55 2.63 -10.57
N THR A 565 15.99 1.89 -11.52
CA THR A 565 16.14 2.13 -12.97
C THR A 565 14.89 1.64 -13.69
N GLY A 566 14.66 2.14 -14.91
CA GLY A 566 13.55 1.71 -15.74
C GLY A 566 12.19 2.29 -15.32
N HIS A 567 11.12 1.62 -15.71
CA HIS A 567 9.73 2.01 -15.43
C HIS A 567 9.04 0.98 -14.55
N ALA A 568 8.22 1.45 -13.62
CA ALA A 568 7.53 0.61 -12.63
C ALA A 568 6.75 -0.56 -13.24
N SER A 569 5.95 -0.32 -14.28
CA SER A 569 5.16 -1.37 -14.93
C SER A 569 6.04 -2.41 -15.65
N ALA A 570 7.09 -1.97 -16.36
CA ALA A 570 8.00 -2.87 -17.04
C ALA A 570 8.80 -3.74 -16.05
N ASN A 571 9.29 -3.13 -14.97
CA ASN A 571 10.01 -3.84 -13.91
C ASN A 571 9.10 -4.84 -13.18
N PHE A 572 7.84 -4.45 -12.94
CA PHE A 572 6.84 -5.37 -12.35
C PHE A 572 6.57 -6.56 -13.26
N ILE A 573 6.33 -6.33 -14.55
CA ILE A 573 6.11 -7.40 -15.54
C ILE A 573 7.31 -8.36 -15.56
N GLN A 574 8.52 -7.82 -15.64
CA GLN A 574 9.75 -8.62 -15.62
C GLN A 574 9.86 -9.44 -14.33
N TRP A 575 9.60 -8.83 -13.16
CA TRP A 575 9.63 -9.54 -11.89
C TRP A 575 8.62 -10.70 -11.83
N VAL A 576 7.38 -10.49 -12.31
CA VAL A 576 6.39 -11.58 -12.40
C VAL A 576 6.88 -12.72 -13.29
N GLN A 577 7.48 -12.41 -14.44
CA GLN A 577 8.07 -13.40 -15.33
C GLN A 577 9.18 -14.21 -14.65
N GLU A 578 10.05 -13.53 -13.89
CA GLU A 578 11.16 -14.14 -13.16
C GLU A 578 10.70 -15.09 -12.06
N ILE A 579 9.75 -14.70 -11.20
CA ILE A 579 9.27 -15.55 -10.11
C ILE A 579 8.51 -16.78 -10.62
N VAL A 580 7.75 -16.64 -11.70
CA VAL A 580 7.07 -17.80 -12.32
C VAL A 580 8.09 -18.77 -12.95
N ALA A 581 9.14 -18.25 -13.59
CA ALA A 581 10.21 -19.07 -14.14
C ALA A 581 11.04 -19.79 -13.07
N GLN A 582 11.28 -19.16 -11.92
CA GLN A 582 11.98 -19.77 -10.78
C GLN A 582 11.24 -20.99 -10.23
N ASP A 583 9.94 -20.92 -10.10
CA ASP A 583 9.13 -22.00 -9.55
C ASP A 583 8.86 -23.13 -10.56
N ALA A 584 9.14 -22.91 -11.84
CA ALA A 584 9.02 -23.94 -12.89
C ALA A 584 10.27 -24.86 -13.00
N ASN A 585 11.41 -24.45 -12.41
CA ASN A 585 12.67 -25.19 -12.36
C ASN A 585 12.85 -25.91 -11.03
#